data_3a865ad64b43ed98776de16fd5b3c3af
#
_entry.id   3a865ad64b43ed98776de16fd5b3c3af
#
_cell.length_a   1.000
_cell.length_b   1.000
_cell.length_c   1.000
_cell.angle_alpha   90.00
_cell.angle_beta   90.00
_cell.angle_gamma   90.00
#
_symmetry.space_group_name_H-M   'P 1'
#
loop_
_entity.id
_entity.type
_entity.pdbx_description
1 polymer ?
#
loop_
_entity_poly.entity_id
_entity_poly.type
_entity_poly.pdbx_seq_one_letter_code
_entity_poly.pdbx_strand_id
1 'polypeptide(L)'
;GVALIAGVSVALIILWWVGSTNAFGVYIGKTITGWVIAAIVASALAVATFWSASWARKLGAAVSIILFVLAATLGINSYFGLDPTVADLAGISLQASIHLPPAGTPAADGAGSAPLALWKTWIPVAGMPTKGRTGSVRIPNTESHFVARPAGLYLPPAALVANPPALPLVILMMGQPGNPDPGLVAATLDRFAARHHGLAPIVIVADQIGNPLVDTLCLNSAKYGNVETYITEDVVRWARSHLHIQRGPSAWTIAGYSNGGECAAYFGAKYPGIWGNVIDVSGEAYPGSDAPGKAVAEVFNGNWSAYEKAWPVGILGSRRYPDSVGIFTVASDDLPYRLQAAAVARAAKSAHWKSIYFEVHDGGHGAVALTGGLSEGFTVLYPRLGLAPAHGADGS
;
A
#
# COMPACT_ATOMS: atom_id res chain seq x y z
N GLY A 1 -31.14 -0.64 32.87
CA GLY A 1 -30.24 0.41 33.40
C GLY A 1 -28.82 -0.08 33.61
N VAL A 2 -28.55 -1.01 34.52
CA VAL A 2 -27.19 -1.42 34.92
C VAL A 2 -26.36 -1.99 33.77
N ALA A 3 -26.93 -2.91 32.96
CA ALA A 3 -26.20 -3.52 31.84
C ALA A 3 -25.81 -2.48 30.76
N LEU A 4 -26.64 -1.48 30.51
CA LEU A 4 -26.35 -0.39 29.59
C LEU A 4 -25.17 0.45 30.10
N ILE A 5 -25.22 0.86 31.37
CA ILE A 5 -24.13 1.64 32.00
C ILE A 5 -22.83 0.86 31.99
N ALA A 6 -22.87 -0.43 32.39
CA ALA A 6 -21.71 -1.31 32.36
C ALA A 6 -21.12 -1.47 30.94
N GLY A 7 -21.98 -1.68 29.94
CA GLY A 7 -21.55 -1.78 28.53
C GLY A 7 -20.87 -0.50 28.02
N VAL A 8 -21.46 0.66 28.30
CA VAL A 8 -20.86 1.96 27.93
C VAL A 8 -19.51 2.15 28.65
N SER A 9 -19.46 1.88 29.95
CA SER A 9 -18.21 2.03 30.72
C SER A 9 -17.09 1.14 30.20
N VAL A 10 -17.39 -0.13 29.89
CA VAL A 10 -16.42 -1.07 29.30
C VAL A 10 -15.96 -0.58 27.92
N ALA A 11 -16.87 -0.12 27.06
CA ALA A 11 -16.53 0.41 25.76
C ALA A 11 -15.59 1.61 25.87
N LEU A 12 -15.88 2.56 26.76
CA LEU A 12 -15.04 3.75 26.96
C LEU A 12 -13.65 3.39 27.51
N ILE A 13 -13.57 2.43 28.45
CA ILE A 13 -12.28 1.95 28.98
C ILE A 13 -11.45 1.30 27.86
N ILE A 14 -12.05 0.44 27.05
CA ILE A 14 -11.36 -0.22 25.93
C ILE A 14 -10.89 0.84 24.92
N LEU A 15 -11.73 1.77 24.53
CA LEU A 15 -11.37 2.84 23.58
C LEU A 15 -10.26 3.75 24.14
N TRP A 16 -10.32 4.09 25.43
CA TRP A 16 -9.27 4.84 26.10
C TRP A 16 -7.95 4.07 26.12
N TRP A 17 -7.99 2.79 26.48
CA TRP A 17 -6.79 1.94 26.49
C TRP A 17 -6.18 1.81 25.10
N VAL A 18 -6.99 1.49 24.07
CA VAL A 18 -6.53 1.38 22.67
C VAL A 18 -5.92 2.70 22.19
N GLY A 19 -6.57 3.83 22.47
CA GLY A 19 -6.05 5.15 22.08
C GLY A 19 -4.78 5.54 22.84
N SER A 20 -4.68 5.22 24.13
CA SER A 20 -3.52 5.58 24.95
C SER A 20 -2.27 4.73 24.64
N THR A 21 -2.48 3.48 24.21
CA THR A 21 -1.40 2.56 23.84
C THR A 21 -1.06 2.58 22.36
N ASN A 22 -1.84 3.31 21.54
CA ASN A 22 -1.77 3.24 20.08
C ASN A 22 -1.76 1.80 19.55
N ALA A 23 -2.61 0.93 20.14
CA ALA A 23 -2.55 -0.51 19.96
C ALA A 23 -2.69 -1.00 18.51
N PHE A 24 -3.26 -0.19 17.63
CA PHE A 24 -3.46 -0.51 16.21
C PHE A 24 -2.69 0.40 15.24
N GLY A 25 -1.88 1.34 15.73
CA GLY A 25 -1.12 2.26 14.90
C GLY A 25 -1.96 3.24 14.07
N VAL A 26 -3.28 3.25 14.23
CA VAL A 26 -4.20 4.08 13.46
C VAL A 26 -5.10 4.91 14.35
N TYR A 27 -5.45 6.11 13.88
CA TYR A 27 -6.41 6.96 14.58
C TYR A 27 -7.81 6.35 14.53
N ILE A 28 -8.40 6.15 15.72
CA ILE A 28 -9.76 5.62 15.85
C ILE A 28 -10.77 6.75 15.67
N GLY A 29 -11.25 6.93 14.46
CA GLY A 29 -12.25 7.92 14.11
C GLY A 29 -13.63 7.65 14.73
N LYS A 30 -14.54 8.65 14.63
CA LYS A 30 -15.88 8.59 15.21
C LYS A 30 -16.71 7.38 14.73
N THR A 31 -16.56 6.98 13.48
CA THR A 31 -17.28 5.84 12.88
C THR A 31 -16.87 4.52 13.54
N ILE A 32 -15.57 4.28 13.70
CA ILE A 32 -15.05 3.06 14.37
C ILE A 32 -15.49 3.06 15.83
N THR A 33 -15.31 4.20 16.52
CA THR A 33 -15.79 4.40 17.90
C THR A 33 -17.27 4.03 18.04
N GLY A 34 -18.11 4.49 17.13
CA GLY A 34 -19.54 4.18 17.11
C GLY A 34 -19.83 2.67 17.00
N TRP A 35 -19.17 1.97 16.07
CA TRP A 35 -19.31 0.51 15.90
C TRP A 35 -18.86 -0.26 17.14
N VAL A 36 -17.72 0.11 17.74
CA VAL A 36 -17.19 -0.54 18.96
C VAL A 36 -18.16 -0.35 20.13
N ILE A 37 -18.62 0.88 20.38
CA ILE A 37 -19.57 1.14 21.46
C ILE A 37 -20.88 0.38 21.23
N ALA A 38 -21.42 0.41 20.02
CA ALA A 38 -22.67 -0.29 19.70
C ALA A 38 -22.56 -1.81 19.94
N ALA A 39 -21.48 -2.44 19.47
CA ALA A 39 -21.28 -3.88 19.65
C ALA A 39 -21.10 -4.27 21.13
N ILE A 40 -20.31 -3.51 21.89
CA ILE A 40 -20.08 -3.80 23.32
C ILE A 40 -21.35 -3.61 24.14
N VAL A 41 -22.07 -2.52 23.92
CA VAL A 41 -23.32 -2.22 24.62
C VAL A 41 -24.39 -3.27 24.29
N ALA A 42 -24.58 -3.61 23.01
CA ALA A 42 -25.53 -4.63 22.60
C ALA A 42 -25.17 -6.00 23.18
N SER A 43 -23.89 -6.36 23.22
CA SER A 43 -23.41 -7.59 23.84
C SER A 43 -23.63 -7.60 25.35
N ALA A 44 -23.40 -6.49 26.05
CA ALA A 44 -23.68 -6.38 27.48
C ALA A 44 -25.19 -6.54 27.82
N LEU A 45 -26.07 -6.00 26.98
CA LEU A 45 -27.51 -6.18 27.11
C LEU A 45 -27.92 -7.65 26.86
N ALA A 46 -27.31 -8.30 25.86
CA ALA A 46 -27.55 -9.72 25.61
C ALA A 46 -27.07 -10.58 26.78
N VAL A 47 -25.88 -10.32 27.33
CA VAL A 47 -25.35 -11.02 28.52
C VAL A 47 -26.28 -10.88 29.72
N ALA A 48 -26.88 -9.70 29.94
CA ALA A 48 -27.81 -9.49 31.05
C ALA A 48 -29.04 -10.42 30.99
N THR A 49 -29.39 -10.96 29.81
CA THR A 49 -30.52 -11.91 29.69
C THR A 49 -30.19 -13.31 30.21
N PHE A 50 -28.91 -13.66 30.42
CA PHE A 50 -28.52 -14.99 30.89
C PHE A 50 -28.98 -15.30 32.31
N TRP A 51 -29.22 -14.28 33.17
CA TRP A 51 -29.58 -14.48 34.58
C TRP A 51 -31.05 -14.87 34.79
N SER A 52 -31.97 -14.45 33.94
CA SER A 52 -33.42 -14.64 34.19
C SER A 52 -34.19 -15.22 33.01
N ALA A 53 -33.54 -15.61 31.92
CA ALA A 53 -34.20 -16.06 30.70
C ALA A 53 -34.31 -17.59 30.60
N SER A 54 -35.32 -18.06 29.84
CA SER A 54 -35.44 -19.45 29.43
C SER A 54 -34.22 -19.86 28.53
N TRP A 55 -33.97 -21.18 28.39
CA TRP A 55 -32.87 -21.70 27.59
C TRP A 55 -32.88 -21.16 26.14
N ALA A 56 -34.06 -21.11 25.51
CA ALA A 56 -34.19 -20.55 24.15
C ALA A 56 -33.74 -19.08 24.06
N ARG A 57 -34.08 -18.27 25.06
CA ARG A 57 -33.63 -16.86 25.11
C ARG A 57 -32.13 -16.73 25.38
N LYS A 58 -31.54 -17.62 26.17
CA LYS A 58 -30.09 -17.67 26.37
C LYS A 58 -29.36 -18.01 25.08
N LEU A 59 -29.87 -18.99 24.33
CA LEU A 59 -29.32 -19.33 23.01
C LEU A 59 -29.44 -18.13 22.03
N GLY A 60 -30.63 -17.50 22.01
CA GLY A 60 -30.82 -16.27 21.21
C GLY A 60 -29.84 -15.15 21.57
N ALA A 61 -29.59 -14.93 22.86
CA ALA A 61 -28.62 -13.94 23.31
C ALA A 61 -27.18 -14.29 22.90
N ALA A 62 -26.79 -15.57 23.00
CA ALA A 62 -25.47 -16.01 22.54
C ALA A 62 -25.27 -15.78 21.03
N VAL A 63 -26.27 -16.15 20.22
CA VAL A 63 -26.25 -15.89 18.76
C VAL A 63 -26.18 -14.39 18.47
N SER A 64 -26.96 -13.57 19.21
CA SER A 64 -26.96 -12.12 19.04
C SER A 64 -25.58 -11.49 19.31
N ILE A 65 -24.84 -11.95 20.31
CA ILE A 65 -23.49 -11.46 20.57
C ILE A 65 -22.58 -11.71 19.37
N ILE A 66 -22.63 -12.92 18.79
CA ILE A 66 -21.85 -13.25 17.58
C ILE A 66 -22.24 -12.31 16.43
N LEU A 67 -23.54 -12.08 16.23
CA LEU A 67 -24.02 -11.19 15.19
C LEU A 67 -23.60 -9.73 15.40
N PHE A 68 -23.58 -9.23 16.64
CA PHE A 68 -23.12 -7.86 16.95
C PHE A 68 -21.62 -7.71 16.66
N VAL A 69 -20.81 -8.69 17.03
CA VAL A 69 -19.38 -8.69 16.74
C VAL A 69 -19.14 -8.73 15.23
N LEU A 70 -19.83 -9.63 14.50
CA LEU A 70 -19.73 -9.70 13.05
C LEU A 70 -20.18 -8.39 12.38
N ALA A 71 -21.29 -7.79 12.80
CA ALA A 71 -21.76 -6.53 12.26
C ALA A 71 -20.76 -5.40 12.47
N ALA A 72 -20.15 -5.31 13.66
CA ALA A 72 -19.12 -4.30 13.93
C ALA A 72 -17.87 -4.56 13.08
N THR A 73 -17.40 -5.80 12.98
CA THR A 73 -16.25 -6.16 12.13
C THR A 73 -16.49 -5.78 10.68
N LEU A 74 -17.65 -6.14 10.12
CA LEU A 74 -18.00 -5.78 8.74
C LEU A 74 -18.20 -4.27 8.56
N GLY A 75 -18.77 -3.58 9.55
CA GLY A 75 -18.95 -2.13 9.51
C GLY A 75 -17.63 -1.37 9.55
N ILE A 76 -16.69 -1.82 10.38
CA ILE A 76 -15.33 -1.27 10.46
C ILE A 76 -14.56 -1.58 9.17
N ASN A 77 -14.64 -2.82 8.68
CA ASN A 77 -14.03 -3.19 7.40
C ASN A 77 -14.58 -2.35 6.23
N SER A 78 -15.90 -2.13 6.20
CA SER A 78 -16.53 -1.29 5.17
C SER A 78 -16.05 0.18 5.24
N TYR A 79 -15.73 0.67 6.43
CA TYR A 79 -15.18 2.01 6.61
C TYR A 79 -13.76 2.12 6.01
N PHE A 80 -12.90 1.14 6.26
CA PHE A 80 -11.56 1.11 5.65
C PHE A 80 -11.62 0.75 4.16
N GLY A 81 -12.51 -0.16 3.77
CA GLY A 81 -12.72 -0.58 2.37
C GLY A 81 -11.53 -1.30 1.73
N LEU A 82 -10.60 -1.80 2.55
CA LEU A 82 -9.37 -2.43 2.07
C LEU A 82 -9.55 -3.92 1.77
N ASP A 83 -10.45 -4.59 2.48
CA ASP A 83 -10.73 -6.02 2.34
C ASP A 83 -12.15 -6.22 1.78
N PRO A 84 -12.32 -6.28 0.45
CA PRO A 84 -13.65 -6.33 -0.18
C PRO A 84 -14.36 -7.67 -0.01
N THR A 85 -13.65 -8.74 0.34
CA THR A 85 -14.23 -10.07 0.55
C THR A 85 -13.98 -10.61 1.95
N VAL A 86 -14.79 -11.61 2.36
CA VAL A 86 -14.57 -12.30 3.65
C VAL A 86 -13.25 -13.06 3.66
N ALA A 87 -12.79 -13.53 2.51
CA ALA A 87 -11.49 -14.20 2.38
C ALA A 87 -10.35 -13.20 2.62
N ASP A 88 -10.42 -12.00 2.05
CA ASP A 88 -9.43 -10.95 2.28
C ASP A 88 -9.37 -10.58 3.77
N LEU A 89 -10.53 -10.42 4.41
CA LEU A 89 -10.64 -10.15 5.84
C LEU A 89 -10.02 -11.27 6.71
N ALA A 90 -10.06 -12.51 6.22
CA ALA A 90 -9.40 -13.66 6.85
C ALA A 90 -7.92 -13.81 6.44
N GLY A 91 -7.36 -12.89 5.65
CA GLY A 91 -6.00 -12.95 5.14
C GLY A 91 -5.78 -14.05 4.08
N ILE A 92 -6.87 -14.54 3.47
CA ILE A 92 -6.83 -15.59 2.45
C ILE A 92 -6.91 -14.94 1.07
N SER A 93 -5.82 -14.98 0.32
CA SER A 93 -5.83 -14.51 -1.07
C SER A 93 -6.56 -15.53 -1.96
N LEU A 94 -7.66 -15.10 -2.58
CA LEU A 94 -8.37 -15.86 -3.62
C LEU A 94 -7.84 -15.59 -5.03
N GLN A 95 -6.76 -14.82 -5.16
CA GLN A 95 -6.16 -14.49 -6.44
C GLN A 95 -5.63 -15.76 -7.13
N ALA A 96 -6.17 -16.09 -8.29
CA ALA A 96 -5.66 -17.19 -9.09
C ALA A 96 -4.24 -16.87 -9.60
N SER A 97 -3.42 -17.93 -9.75
CA SER A 97 -2.11 -17.76 -10.38
C SER A 97 -2.30 -17.26 -11.82
N ILE A 98 -1.57 -16.21 -12.19
CA ILE A 98 -1.64 -15.63 -13.52
C ILE A 98 -0.62 -16.30 -14.45
N HIS A 99 -1.08 -16.70 -15.65
CA HIS A 99 -0.18 -17.10 -16.72
C HIS A 99 0.40 -15.85 -17.36
N LEU A 100 1.73 -15.73 -17.30
CA LEU A 100 2.43 -14.61 -17.93
C LEU A 100 2.44 -14.79 -19.46
N PRO A 101 2.21 -13.73 -20.24
CA PRO A 101 2.53 -13.76 -21.65
C PRO A 101 4.03 -14.05 -21.81
N PRO A 102 4.46 -14.65 -22.95
CA PRO A 102 5.88 -14.85 -23.22
C PRO A 102 6.65 -13.56 -22.98
N ALA A 103 7.75 -13.63 -22.24
CA ALA A 103 8.62 -12.49 -22.05
C ALA A 103 9.09 -12.03 -23.44
N GLY A 104 8.73 -10.81 -23.83
CA GLY A 104 9.23 -10.22 -25.07
C GLY A 104 10.76 -10.12 -25.03
N THR A 105 11.39 -9.86 -26.17
CA THR A 105 12.83 -9.60 -26.22
C THR A 105 13.16 -8.48 -25.23
N PRO A 106 14.07 -8.70 -24.27
CA PRO A 106 14.40 -7.68 -23.28
C PRO A 106 14.74 -6.37 -23.97
N ALA A 107 14.11 -5.27 -23.55
CA ALA A 107 14.50 -3.95 -24.01
C ALA A 107 15.99 -3.75 -23.71
N ALA A 108 16.76 -3.21 -24.69
CA ALA A 108 18.19 -3.01 -24.51
C ALA A 108 18.47 -2.21 -23.22
N ASP A 109 19.51 -2.61 -22.49
CA ASP A 109 19.93 -1.95 -21.26
C ASP A 109 20.42 -0.52 -21.58
N GLY A 110 19.54 0.45 -21.41
CA GLY A 110 19.88 1.88 -21.46
C GLY A 110 19.86 2.42 -20.02
N ALA A 111 20.94 2.17 -19.26
CA ALA A 111 21.09 2.85 -17.97
C ALA A 111 21.10 4.37 -18.23
N GLY A 112 20.06 5.07 -17.79
CA GLY A 112 19.90 6.51 -17.96
C GLY A 112 19.02 6.98 -19.12
N SER A 113 18.42 6.07 -19.91
CA SER A 113 17.50 6.49 -20.98
C SER A 113 16.19 7.01 -20.41
N ALA A 114 15.68 8.11 -21.02
CA ALA A 114 14.32 8.58 -20.74
C ALA A 114 13.30 7.48 -21.11
N PRO A 115 12.15 7.40 -20.42
CA PRO A 115 11.08 6.48 -20.77
C PRO A 115 10.65 6.60 -22.21
N LEU A 116 10.28 5.49 -22.84
CA LEU A 116 9.75 5.47 -24.21
C LEU A 116 8.44 6.29 -24.25
N ALA A 117 8.35 7.23 -25.20
CA ALA A 117 7.15 8.02 -25.39
C ALA A 117 6.04 7.18 -26.07
N LEU A 118 5.52 6.17 -25.35
CA LEU A 118 4.52 5.22 -25.87
C LEU A 118 3.25 5.92 -26.33
N TRP A 119 2.87 7.01 -25.70
CA TRP A 119 1.71 7.81 -26.12
C TRP A 119 1.80 8.33 -27.57
N LYS A 120 3.03 8.40 -28.15
CA LYS A 120 3.26 8.79 -29.55
C LYS A 120 3.30 7.59 -30.50
N THR A 121 3.83 6.48 -30.04
CA THR A 121 4.23 5.35 -30.90
C THR A 121 3.29 4.16 -30.80
N TRP A 122 2.55 4.04 -29.70
CA TRP A 122 1.64 2.95 -29.47
C TRP A 122 0.34 3.12 -30.23
N ILE A 123 -0.03 2.09 -31.00
CA ILE A 123 -1.30 2.00 -31.70
C ILE A 123 -2.06 0.79 -31.12
N PRO A 124 -3.25 1.00 -30.54
CA PRO A 124 -4.07 -0.10 -30.02
C PRO A 124 -4.40 -1.10 -31.11
N VAL A 125 -4.30 -2.39 -30.79
CA VAL A 125 -4.64 -3.46 -31.75
C VAL A 125 -6.10 -3.87 -31.60
N ALA A 126 -6.71 -4.32 -32.70
CA ALA A 126 -8.08 -4.83 -32.70
C ALA A 126 -8.20 -6.02 -31.74
N GLY A 127 -9.26 -6.06 -30.93
CA GLY A 127 -9.50 -7.12 -29.96
C GLY A 127 -8.69 -7.01 -28.65
N MET A 128 -7.96 -5.90 -28.44
CA MET A 128 -7.32 -5.63 -27.16
C MET A 128 -8.38 -5.58 -26.04
N PRO A 129 -8.14 -6.22 -24.88
CA PRO A 129 -9.05 -6.14 -23.74
C PRO A 129 -9.30 -4.70 -23.29
N THR A 130 -10.48 -4.41 -22.78
CA THR A 130 -10.85 -3.10 -22.23
C THR A 130 -10.36 -2.88 -20.79
N LYS A 131 -10.04 -3.97 -20.10
CA LYS A 131 -9.50 -3.97 -18.73
C LYS A 131 -8.25 -4.82 -18.66
N GLY A 132 -7.40 -4.52 -17.73
CA GLY A 132 -6.24 -5.33 -17.40
C GLY A 132 -6.63 -6.67 -16.76
N ARG A 133 -5.64 -7.49 -16.50
CA ARG A 133 -5.78 -8.79 -15.82
C ARG A 133 -5.02 -8.76 -14.51
N THR A 134 -5.65 -9.24 -13.45
CA THR A 134 -5.02 -9.46 -12.15
C THR A 134 -4.81 -10.93 -11.87
N GLY A 135 -3.88 -11.22 -10.98
CA GLY A 135 -3.62 -12.56 -10.46
C GLY A 135 -2.45 -12.55 -9.49
N SER A 136 -2.04 -13.71 -9.04
CA SER A 136 -0.91 -13.85 -8.13
C SER A 136 0.27 -14.55 -8.79
N VAL A 137 1.47 -14.22 -8.32
CA VAL A 137 2.72 -14.86 -8.73
C VAL A 137 3.58 -15.14 -7.50
N ARG A 138 4.32 -16.24 -7.53
CA ARG A 138 5.32 -16.54 -6.51
C ARG A 138 6.68 -16.05 -6.99
N ILE A 139 7.26 -15.13 -6.25
CA ILE A 139 8.60 -14.61 -6.52
C ILE A 139 9.61 -15.42 -5.69
N PRO A 140 10.61 -16.07 -6.30
CA PRO A 140 11.65 -16.77 -5.56
C PRO A 140 12.46 -15.81 -4.68
N ASN A 141 12.77 -16.22 -3.47
CA ASN A 141 13.53 -15.47 -2.45
C ASN A 141 15.00 -15.95 -2.38
N THR A 142 15.63 -16.09 -3.54
CA THR A 142 16.96 -16.72 -3.68
C THR A 142 18.08 -15.96 -2.98
N GLU A 143 17.99 -14.65 -2.93
CA GLU A 143 19.01 -13.80 -2.28
C GLU A 143 18.61 -13.44 -0.86
N SER A 144 17.34 -13.06 -0.67
CA SER A 144 16.85 -12.58 0.61
C SER A 144 16.59 -13.70 1.60
N HIS A 145 16.14 -14.86 1.14
CA HIS A 145 15.55 -15.93 1.96
C HIS A 145 14.36 -15.45 2.79
N PHE A 146 13.80 -14.29 2.48
CA PHE A 146 12.61 -13.75 3.14
C PHE A 146 11.37 -14.53 2.73
N VAL A 147 10.54 -14.95 3.70
CA VAL A 147 9.33 -15.72 3.44
C VAL A 147 8.17 -14.79 3.15
N ALA A 148 8.08 -14.35 1.89
CA ALA A 148 6.99 -13.52 1.40
C ALA A 148 5.77 -14.36 0.99
N ARG A 149 4.58 -13.79 1.15
CA ARG A 149 3.35 -14.30 0.53
C ARG A 149 3.42 -14.11 -0.99
N PRO A 150 2.59 -14.83 -1.80
CA PRO A 150 2.51 -14.58 -3.24
C PRO A 150 2.22 -13.11 -3.55
N ALA A 151 2.99 -12.53 -4.45
CA ALA A 151 2.79 -11.16 -4.89
C ALA A 151 1.57 -11.05 -5.80
N GLY A 152 0.81 -9.97 -5.70
CA GLY A 152 -0.21 -9.61 -6.67
C GLY A 152 0.42 -9.06 -7.94
N LEU A 153 -0.22 -9.31 -9.08
CA LEU A 153 0.21 -8.79 -10.37
C LEU A 153 -0.97 -8.16 -11.11
N TYR A 154 -0.75 -6.99 -11.68
CA TYR A 154 -1.65 -6.37 -12.65
C TYR A 154 -0.94 -6.20 -13.99
N LEU A 155 -1.54 -6.74 -15.04
CA LEU A 155 -1.14 -6.57 -16.44
C LEU A 155 -2.16 -5.68 -17.14
N PRO A 156 -1.79 -4.48 -17.62
CA PRO A 156 -2.72 -3.57 -18.29
C PRO A 156 -3.14 -4.12 -19.67
N PRO A 157 -4.20 -3.57 -20.30
CA PRO A 157 -4.67 -4.02 -21.61
C PRO A 157 -3.57 -4.13 -22.66
N ALA A 158 -2.68 -3.14 -22.73
CA ALA A 158 -1.56 -3.12 -23.68
C ALA A 158 -0.53 -4.26 -23.44
N ALA A 159 -0.46 -4.83 -22.23
CA ALA A 159 0.38 -5.99 -21.94
C ALA A 159 -0.24 -7.33 -22.37
N LEU A 160 -1.52 -7.35 -22.71
CA LEU A 160 -2.30 -8.58 -22.99
C LEU A 160 -2.48 -8.87 -24.48
N VAL A 161 -1.77 -8.16 -25.33
CA VAL A 161 -1.80 -8.35 -26.78
C VAL A 161 -0.64 -9.23 -27.27
N ALA A 162 -0.70 -9.70 -28.50
CA ALA A 162 0.32 -10.62 -29.04
C ALA A 162 1.74 -10.01 -29.08
N ASN A 163 1.84 -8.71 -29.37
CA ASN A 163 3.13 -7.97 -29.40
C ASN A 163 3.02 -6.76 -28.47
N PRO A 164 3.15 -6.95 -27.14
CA PRO A 164 3.01 -5.86 -26.19
C PRO A 164 4.20 -4.89 -26.28
N PRO A 165 4.00 -3.60 -26.04
CA PRO A 165 5.11 -2.67 -25.87
C PRO A 165 5.84 -2.94 -24.54
N ALA A 166 7.10 -2.55 -24.44
CA ALA A 166 7.78 -2.52 -23.14
C ALA A 166 7.18 -1.43 -22.26
N LEU A 167 6.53 -1.80 -21.15
CA LEU A 167 5.78 -0.89 -20.29
C LEU A 167 6.60 -0.44 -19.06
N PRO A 168 6.29 0.71 -18.46
CA PRO A 168 6.83 1.06 -17.15
C PRO A 168 6.45 0.06 -16.07
N LEU A 169 7.22 0.01 -14.98
CA LEU A 169 6.99 -0.87 -13.84
C LEU A 169 6.65 -0.07 -12.58
N VAL A 170 5.69 -0.58 -11.83
CA VAL A 170 5.41 -0.15 -10.44
C VAL A 170 5.58 -1.34 -9.51
N ILE A 171 6.35 -1.18 -8.46
CA ILE A 171 6.31 -2.06 -7.29
C ILE A 171 5.49 -1.35 -6.23
N LEU A 172 4.37 -1.94 -5.83
CA LEU A 172 3.47 -1.42 -4.80
C LEU A 172 3.56 -2.28 -3.55
N MET A 173 3.61 -1.66 -2.40
CA MET A 173 3.55 -2.31 -1.09
C MET A 173 2.32 -1.84 -0.34
N MET A 174 1.53 -2.78 0.20
CA MET A 174 0.33 -2.46 0.96
C MET A 174 0.67 -2.12 2.42
N GLY A 175 -0.32 -1.62 3.14
CA GLY A 175 -0.19 -1.37 4.57
C GLY A 175 -0.09 -2.65 5.39
N GLN A 176 0.15 -2.51 6.70
CA GLN A 176 0.05 -3.60 7.65
C GLN A 176 -1.29 -3.45 8.42
N PRO A 177 -2.05 -4.52 8.55
CA PRO A 177 -1.83 -5.95 8.23
C PRO A 177 -2.16 -6.36 6.79
N GLY A 178 -2.25 -5.47 5.82
CA GLY A 178 -2.76 -5.66 4.48
C GLY A 178 -2.23 -6.86 3.69
N ASN A 179 -2.92 -7.16 2.61
CA ASN A 179 -2.59 -8.23 1.68
C ASN A 179 -1.96 -7.67 0.39
N PRO A 180 -1.09 -8.41 -0.29
CA PRO A 180 -0.56 -8.02 -1.59
C PRO A 180 -1.61 -8.19 -2.70
N ASP A 181 -2.75 -7.50 -2.56
CA ASP A 181 -3.88 -7.57 -3.50
C ASP A 181 -3.79 -6.44 -4.56
N PRO A 182 -3.84 -6.77 -5.87
CA PRO A 182 -3.79 -5.78 -6.93
C PRO A 182 -5.15 -5.12 -7.24
N GLY A 183 -6.26 -5.51 -6.61
CA GLY A 183 -7.62 -5.09 -6.99
C GLY A 183 -7.81 -3.56 -7.03
N LEU A 184 -7.41 -2.86 -5.98
CA LEU A 184 -7.58 -1.40 -5.89
C LEU A 184 -6.71 -0.63 -6.89
N VAL A 185 -5.45 -1.03 -7.05
CA VAL A 185 -4.55 -0.41 -8.03
C VAL A 185 -4.97 -0.76 -9.45
N ALA A 186 -5.43 -1.98 -9.71
CA ALA A 186 -5.97 -2.40 -11.00
C ALA A 186 -7.19 -1.56 -11.40
N ALA A 187 -8.17 -1.41 -10.50
CA ALA A 187 -9.35 -0.57 -10.73
C ALA A 187 -8.97 0.89 -11.01
N THR A 188 -7.93 1.41 -10.36
CA THR A 188 -7.41 2.76 -10.62
C THR A 188 -6.77 2.83 -12.01
N LEU A 189 -5.85 1.92 -12.32
CA LEU A 189 -5.11 1.93 -13.59
C LEU A 189 -5.97 1.58 -14.80
N ASP A 190 -7.03 0.79 -14.65
CA ASP A 190 -7.99 0.55 -15.73
C ASP A 190 -8.68 1.84 -16.19
N ARG A 191 -8.98 2.77 -15.24
CA ARG A 191 -9.51 4.10 -15.61
C ARG A 191 -8.49 4.94 -16.38
N PHE A 192 -7.23 4.84 -16.05
CA PHE A 192 -6.15 5.51 -16.80
C PHE A 192 -5.93 4.84 -18.16
N ALA A 193 -5.83 3.52 -18.21
CA ALA A 193 -5.67 2.75 -19.44
C ALA A 193 -6.79 3.05 -20.46
N ALA A 194 -8.04 3.15 -19.99
CA ALA A 194 -9.18 3.50 -20.84
C ALA A 194 -9.02 4.87 -21.53
N ARG A 195 -8.36 5.83 -20.87
CA ARG A 195 -8.10 7.18 -21.42
C ARG A 195 -6.84 7.26 -22.26
N HIS A 196 -5.95 6.28 -22.14
CA HIS A 196 -4.64 6.25 -22.76
C HIS A 196 -4.43 5.01 -23.64
N HIS A 197 -5.46 4.64 -24.41
CA HIS A 197 -5.39 3.58 -25.43
C HIS A 197 -4.88 2.22 -24.90
N GLY A 198 -5.27 1.86 -23.67
CA GLY A 198 -4.85 0.62 -23.01
C GLY A 198 -3.48 0.69 -22.32
N LEU A 199 -2.78 1.81 -22.42
CA LEU A 199 -1.49 2.03 -21.79
C LEU A 199 -1.63 2.27 -20.27
N ALA A 200 -0.95 1.47 -19.48
CA ALA A 200 -0.69 1.68 -18.06
C ALA A 200 0.60 0.95 -17.66
N PRO A 201 1.20 1.25 -16.51
CA PRO A 201 2.32 0.47 -16.03
C PRO A 201 1.89 -0.95 -15.63
N ILE A 202 2.81 -1.91 -15.71
CA ILE A 202 2.67 -3.20 -15.04
C ILE A 202 2.88 -2.97 -13.55
N VAL A 203 2.06 -3.61 -12.69
CA VAL A 203 2.22 -3.48 -11.24
C VAL A 203 2.46 -4.83 -10.60
N ILE A 204 3.49 -4.90 -9.77
CA ILE A 204 3.72 -5.98 -8.81
C ILE A 204 3.33 -5.44 -7.43
N VAL A 205 2.36 -6.06 -6.78
CA VAL A 205 2.06 -5.77 -5.37
C VAL A 205 2.88 -6.74 -4.55
N ALA A 206 4.04 -6.27 -4.10
CA ALA A 206 5.01 -7.08 -3.36
C ALA A 206 4.63 -7.19 -1.88
N ASP A 207 4.97 -8.32 -1.27
CA ASP A 207 4.74 -8.56 0.14
C ASP A 207 5.97 -8.22 0.98
N GLN A 208 5.97 -7.06 1.60
CA GLN A 208 7.08 -6.61 2.46
C GLN A 208 6.94 -7.08 3.92
N ILE A 209 5.82 -7.65 4.32
CA ILE A 209 5.59 -8.02 5.73
C ILE A 209 5.61 -9.53 6.00
N GLY A 210 5.30 -10.39 5.01
CA GLY A 210 5.24 -11.84 5.17
C GLY A 210 4.14 -12.28 6.14
N ASN A 211 4.31 -11.99 7.40
CA ASN A 211 3.29 -12.18 8.44
C ASN A 211 2.51 -10.87 8.66
N PRO A 212 1.18 -10.84 8.45
CA PRO A 212 0.35 -9.64 8.63
C PRO A 212 0.44 -8.98 10.02
N LEU A 213 0.81 -9.75 11.05
CA LEU A 213 0.90 -9.25 12.43
C LEU A 213 2.27 -8.67 12.79
N VAL A 214 3.21 -8.64 11.83
CA VAL A 214 4.59 -8.22 12.08
C VAL A 214 4.98 -7.08 11.16
N ASP A 215 5.33 -5.94 11.73
CA ASP A 215 6.01 -4.88 11.00
C ASP A 215 7.49 -5.27 10.84
N THR A 216 7.92 -5.42 9.60
CA THR A 216 9.31 -5.78 9.26
C THR A 216 10.22 -4.57 9.17
N LEU A 217 9.68 -3.37 9.31
CA LEU A 217 10.38 -2.08 9.15
C LEU A 217 10.96 -1.87 7.74
N CYS A 218 10.63 -2.72 6.78
CA CYS A 218 11.21 -2.76 5.42
C CYS A 218 12.75 -2.84 5.38
N LEU A 219 13.36 -3.29 6.47
CA LEU A 219 14.82 -3.38 6.62
C LEU A 219 15.29 -4.84 6.59
N ASN A 220 16.57 -5.02 6.29
CA ASN A 220 17.23 -6.29 6.58
C ASN A 220 17.54 -6.37 8.07
N SER A 221 17.03 -7.40 8.74
CA SER A 221 17.29 -7.61 10.16
C SER A 221 17.32 -9.09 10.52
N ALA A 222 18.08 -9.44 11.54
CA ALA A 222 18.10 -10.81 12.07
C ALA A 222 16.74 -11.22 12.66
N LYS A 223 15.93 -10.24 13.11
CA LYS A 223 14.63 -10.47 13.73
C LYS A 223 13.53 -10.74 12.71
N TYR A 224 13.49 -9.98 11.64
CA TYR A 224 12.36 -9.95 10.69
C TYR A 224 12.72 -10.44 9.29
N GLY A 225 13.98 -10.83 9.04
CA GLY A 225 14.46 -11.29 7.76
C GLY A 225 14.96 -10.18 6.85
N ASN A 226 15.32 -10.54 5.62
CA ASN A 226 15.99 -9.64 4.68
C ASN A 226 14.98 -9.03 3.69
N VAL A 227 14.03 -8.25 4.22
CA VAL A 227 12.94 -7.64 3.42
C VAL A 227 13.48 -6.66 2.40
N GLU A 228 14.45 -5.84 2.78
CA GLU A 228 15.10 -4.90 1.87
C GLU A 228 15.72 -5.62 0.66
N THR A 229 16.46 -6.69 0.88
CA THR A 229 17.02 -7.53 -0.19
C THR A 229 15.91 -8.15 -1.05
N TYR A 230 14.82 -8.62 -0.43
CA TYR A 230 13.70 -9.17 -1.18
C TYR A 230 13.12 -8.16 -2.18
N ILE A 231 12.84 -6.94 -1.75
CA ILE A 231 12.25 -5.91 -2.60
C ILE A 231 13.25 -5.41 -3.65
N THR A 232 14.50 -5.18 -3.27
CA THR A 232 15.51 -4.54 -4.15
C THR A 232 16.25 -5.50 -5.07
N GLU A 233 16.30 -6.79 -4.74
CA GLU A 233 17.01 -7.80 -5.53
C GLU A 233 16.09 -8.88 -6.10
N ASP A 234 15.38 -9.65 -5.25
CA ASP A 234 14.56 -10.78 -5.72
C ASP A 234 13.39 -10.32 -6.59
N VAL A 235 12.62 -9.32 -6.14
CA VAL A 235 11.48 -8.77 -6.89
C VAL A 235 11.97 -8.08 -8.18
N VAL A 236 13.05 -7.31 -8.12
CA VAL A 236 13.65 -6.62 -9.26
C VAL A 236 14.15 -7.61 -10.30
N ARG A 237 14.87 -8.65 -9.89
CA ARG A 237 15.38 -9.71 -10.78
C ARG A 237 14.25 -10.46 -11.45
N TRP A 238 13.22 -10.85 -10.66
CA TRP A 238 12.06 -11.54 -11.18
C TRP A 238 11.32 -10.69 -12.22
N ALA A 239 11.08 -9.41 -11.92
CA ALA A 239 10.43 -8.49 -12.85
C ALA A 239 11.19 -8.38 -14.19
N ARG A 240 12.51 -8.21 -14.13
CA ARG A 240 13.37 -8.11 -15.31
C ARG A 240 13.40 -9.37 -16.18
N SER A 241 13.23 -10.54 -15.59
CA SER A 241 13.30 -11.82 -16.29
C SER A 241 11.94 -12.32 -16.80
N HIS A 242 10.81 -11.85 -16.24
CA HIS A 242 9.49 -12.39 -16.55
C HIS A 242 8.53 -11.38 -17.18
N LEU A 243 8.82 -10.08 -17.13
CA LEU A 243 7.93 -9.05 -17.63
C LEU A 243 8.56 -8.25 -18.77
N HIS A 244 7.75 -7.87 -19.75
CA HIS A 244 8.19 -7.00 -20.83
C HIS A 244 8.10 -5.53 -20.39
N ILE A 245 9.12 -5.08 -19.70
CA ILE A 245 9.19 -3.76 -19.06
C ILE A 245 10.33 -2.91 -19.57
N GLN A 246 10.14 -1.60 -19.54
CA GLN A 246 11.20 -0.62 -19.75
C GLN A 246 12.23 -0.73 -18.63
N ARG A 247 13.47 -0.44 -18.94
CA ARG A 247 14.58 -0.46 -18.00
C ARG A 247 15.02 0.96 -17.67
N GLY A 248 15.56 1.14 -16.48
CA GLY A 248 16.03 2.42 -16.00
C GLY A 248 15.12 3.07 -14.95
N PRO A 249 15.73 3.86 -14.04
CA PRO A 249 15.04 4.39 -12.87
C PRO A 249 13.84 5.28 -13.22
N SER A 250 13.92 6.06 -14.28
CA SER A 250 12.88 6.99 -14.72
C SER A 250 11.58 6.29 -15.15
N ALA A 251 11.65 5.02 -15.60
CA ALA A 251 10.49 4.19 -15.96
C ALA A 251 9.98 3.32 -14.80
N TRP A 252 10.66 3.33 -13.66
CA TRP A 252 10.33 2.50 -12.52
C TRP A 252 9.85 3.33 -11.33
N THR A 253 8.76 2.89 -10.73
CA THR A 253 8.12 3.53 -9.57
C THR A 253 8.10 2.54 -8.41
N ILE A 254 8.55 2.99 -7.24
CA ILE A 254 8.23 2.34 -5.98
C ILE A 254 7.05 3.07 -5.35
N ALA A 255 6.03 2.35 -4.96
CA ALA A 255 4.79 2.89 -4.41
C ALA A 255 4.41 2.16 -3.13
N GLY A 256 3.65 2.81 -2.28
CA GLY A 256 3.12 2.14 -1.10
C GLY A 256 2.05 2.92 -0.37
N TYR A 257 1.39 2.21 0.52
CA TYR A 257 0.33 2.73 1.36
C TYR A 257 0.62 2.44 2.83
N SER A 258 0.47 3.43 3.71
CA SER A 258 0.69 3.27 5.16
C SER A 258 2.12 2.75 5.44
N ASN A 259 2.30 1.62 6.12
CA ASN A 259 3.59 0.94 6.24
C ASN A 259 4.30 0.79 4.89
N GLY A 260 3.61 0.37 3.83
CA GLY A 260 4.18 0.30 2.48
C GLY A 260 4.57 1.67 1.92
N GLY A 261 3.91 2.77 2.34
CA GLY A 261 4.22 4.15 1.96
C GLY A 261 5.58 4.60 2.53
N GLU A 262 5.81 4.32 3.81
CA GLU A 262 7.11 4.51 4.44
C GLU A 262 8.20 3.73 3.72
N CYS A 263 7.94 2.44 3.46
CA CYS A 263 8.85 1.59 2.70
C CYS A 263 9.19 2.17 1.32
N ALA A 264 8.19 2.72 0.61
CA ALA A 264 8.41 3.34 -0.69
C ALA A 264 9.30 4.59 -0.59
N ALA A 265 9.07 5.44 0.42
CA ALA A 265 9.90 6.61 0.69
C ALA A 265 11.34 6.19 1.07
N TYR A 266 11.50 5.17 1.90
CA TYR A 266 12.80 4.61 2.29
C TYR A 266 13.57 4.07 1.08
N PHE A 267 12.96 3.19 0.28
CA PHE A 267 13.61 2.59 -0.88
C PHE A 267 13.93 3.63 -1.97
N GLY A 268 13.02 4.57 -2.23
CA GLY A 268 13.27 5.66 -3.18
C GLY A 268 14.43 6.55 -2.77
N ALA A 269 14.53 6.86 -1.48
CA ALA A 269 15.65 7.65 -0.94
C ALA A 269 16.97 6.87 -0.97
N LYS A 270 16.96 5.58 -0.64
CA LYS A 270 18.16 4.77 -0.52
C LYS A 270 18.69 4.26 -1.87
N TYR A 271 17.80 3.92 -2.80
CA TYR A 271 18.08 3.26 -4.08
C TYR A 271 17.61 4.06 -5.32
N PRO A 272 18.02 5.34 -5.49
CA PRO A 272 17.60 6.15 -6.64
C PRO A 272 18.07 5.59 -7.99
N GLY A 273 19.07 4.70 -8.00
CA GLY A 273 19.51 3.98 -9.19
C GLY A 273 18.55 2.86 -9.64
N ILE A 274 17.59 2.47 -8.80
CA ILE A 274 16.52 1.53 -9.14
C ILE A 274 15.20 2.30 -9.36
N TRP A 275 14.88 3.21 -8.46
CA TRP A 275 13.59 3.90 -8.38
C TRP A 275 13.75 5.40 -8.64
N GLY A 276 13.35 5.88 -9.81
CA GLY A 276 13.33 7.30 -10.13
C GLY A 276 12.03 7.99 -9.73
N ASN A 277 11.00 7.21 -9.36
CA ASN A 277 9.69 7.71 -8.99
C ASN A 277 9.20 7.03 -7.69
N VAL A 278 8.58 7.82 -6.83
CA VAL A 278 7.99 7.37 -5.56
C VAL A 278 6.55 7.85 -5.47
N ILE A 279 5.64 6.96 -5.08
CA ILE A 279 4.29 7.32 -4.62
C ILE A 279 4.16 6.81 -3.20
N ASP A 280 4.05 7.72 -2.27
CA ASP A 280 3.82 7.46 -0.85
C ASP A 280 2.40 7.92 -0.50
N VAL A 281 1.54 6.97 -0.14
CA VAL A 281 0.16 7.22 0.24
C VAL A 281 -0.01 6.97 1.73
N SER A 282 -0.27 8.01 2.49
CA SER A 282 -0.45 7.96 3.96
C SER A 282 0.68 7.22 4.66
N GLY A 283 1.92 7.37 4.17
CA GLY A 283 3.08 6.69 4.73
C GLY A 283 3.51 7.27 6.07
N GLU A 284 4.10 6.41 6.88
CA GLU A 284 4.76 6.79 8.11
C GLU A 284 6.06 7.55 7.81
N ALA A 285 6.50 8.40 8.76
CA ALA A 285 7.71 9.19 8.55
C ALA A 285 8.99 8.37 8.69
N TYR A 286 8.93 7.24 9.38
CA TYR A 286 10.08 6.39 9.67
C TYR A 286 9.64 4.98 10.08
N PRO A 287 10.51 3.96 9.90
CA PRO A 287 10.19 2.57 10.20
C PRO A 287 9.74 2.35 11.63
N GLY A 288 8.58 1.74 11.83
CA GLY A 288 8.04 1.43 13.16
C GLY A 288 7.67 2.66 13.97
N SER A 289 7.13 3.70 13.33
CA SER A 289 6.74 4.95 13.99
C SER A 289 5.74 4.76 15.14
N ASP A 290 4.95 3.70 15.10
CA ASP A 290 3.98 3.34 16.15
C ASP A 290 4.63 2.88 17.45
N ALA A 291 5.82 2.27 17.37
CA ALA A 291 6.54 1.73 18.52
C ALA A 291 8.06 1.89 18.37
N PRO A 292 8.60 3.12 18.28
CA PRO A 292 10.00 3.35 17.96
C PRO A 292 10.97 2.75 18.97
N GLY A 293 10.61 2.72 20.25
CA GLY A 293 11.40 2.05 21.27
C GLY A 293 11.57 0.55 21.03
N LYS A 294 10.52 -0.12 20.52
CA LYS A 294 10.57 -1.54 20.15
C LYS A 294 11.46 -1.74 18.91
N ALA A 295 11.29 -0.92 17.88
CA ALA A 295 12.13 -0.97 16.68
C ALA A 295 13.62 -0.82 17.02
N VAL A 296 13.97 0.16 17.86
CA VAL A 296 15.34 0.40 18.32
C VAL A 296 15.88 -0.78 19.14
N ALA A 297 15.10 -1.33 20.06
CA ALA A 297 15.54 -2.46 20.89
C ALA A 297 15.74 -3.74 20.07
N GLU A 298 14.80 -4.06 19.18
CA GLU A 298 14.78 -5.36 18.48
C GLU A 298 15.64 -5.39 17.21
N VAL A 299 15.84 -4.27 16.53
CA VAL A 299 16.54 -4.22 15.23
C VAL A 299 17.86 -3.46 15.33
N PHE A 300 17.94 -2.43 16.16
CA PHE A 300 19.10 -1.55 16.24
C PHE A 300 19.93 -1.74 17.53
N ASN A 301 19.68 -2.77 18.32
CA ASN A 301 20.39 -3.09 19.58
C ASN A 301 20.47 -1.87 20.52
N GLY A 302 19.40 -1.10 20.63
CA GLY A 302 19.34 0.11 21.46
C GLY A 302 19.99 1.35 20.86
N ASN A 303 20.51 1.30 19.64
CA ASN A 303 21.20 2.39 18.99
C ASN A 303 20.27 3.34 18.25
N TRP A 304 19.81 4.41 18.91
CA TRP A 304 18.95 5.43 18.35
C TRP A 304 19.55 6.14 17.13
N SER A 305 20.86 6.43 17.17
CA SER A 305 21.52 7.12 16.04
C SER A 305 21.55 6.26 14.77
N ALA A 306 21.69 4.95 14.91
CA ALA A 306 21.59 4.02 13.78
C ALA A 306 20.15 3.95 13.22
N TYR A 307 19.17 3.96 14.11
CA TYR A 307 17.75 3.99 13.75
C TYR A 307 17.37 5.27 12.98
N GLU A 308 17.76 6.45 13.49
CA GLU A 308 17.48 7.73 12.82
C GLU A 308 18.12 7.83 11.43
N LYS A 309 19.27 7.20 11.23
CA LYS A 309 19.93 7.11 9.90
C LYS A 309 19.15 6.24 8.90
N ALA A 310 18.28 5.34 9.37
CA ALA A 310 17.40 4.56 8.52
C ALA A 310 16.11 5.30 8.13
N TRP A 311 15.82 6.45 8.74
CA TRP A 311 14.64 7.22 8.37
C TRP A 311 14.77 7.81 6.97
N PRO A 312 13.69 7.80 6.17
CA PRO A 312 13.68 8.45 4.85
C PRO A 312 14.21 9.89 4.89
N VAL A 313 13.81 10.67 5.90
CA VAL A 313 14.27 12.05 6.09
C VAL A 313 15.78 12.15 6.33
N GLY A 314 16.35 11.22 7.11
CA GLY A 314 17.79 11.15 7.37
C GLY A 314 18.58 10.82 6.09
N ILE A 315 18.10 9.87 5.31
CA ILE A 315 18.72 9.47 4.04
C ILE A 315 18.64 10.61 3.03
N LEU A 316 17.48 11.25 2.88
CA LEU A 316 17.26 12.39 1.98
C LEU A 316 18.18 13.56 2.32
N GLY A 317 18.46 13.80 3.60
CA GLY A 317 19.38 14.84 4.04
C GLY A 317 20.85 14.64 3.64
N SER A 318 21.24 13.41 3.27
CA SER A 318 22.62 13.03 3.00
C SER A 318 23.10 13.23 1.57
N ARG A 319 22.19 13.40 0.58
CA ARG A 319 22.54 13.51 -0.85
C ARG A 319 21.51 14.31 -1.64
N ARG A 320 21.78 14.52 -2.95
CA ARG A 320 20.88 15.22 -3.89
C ARG A 320 20.35 14.26 -4.93
N TYR A 321 19.12 14.54 -5.41
CA TYR A 321 18.37 13.64 -6.30
C TYR A 321 17.73 14.45 -7.45
N PRO A 322 18.50 14.98 -8.39
CA PRO A 322 17.98 15.92 -9.40
C PRO A 322 16.92 15.30 -10.33
N ASP A 323 16.96 13.98 -10.53
CA ASP A 323 16.07 13.28 -11.46
C ASP A 323 14.96 12.49 -10.77
N SER A 324 14.83 12.58 -9.44
CA SER A 324 13.80 11.86 -8.70
C SER A 324 12.51 12.67 -8.58
N VAL A 325 11.38 11.96 -8.65
CA VAL A 325 10.03 12.50 -8.41
C VAL A 325 9.42 11.78 -7.22
N GLY A 326 8.89 12.53 -6.26
CA GLY A 326 8.14 11.99 -5.13
C GLY A 326 6.76 12.60 -5.02
N ILE A 327 5.74 11.77 -4.94
CA ILE A 327 4.36 12.15 -4.72
C ILE A 327 3.94 11.61 -3.36
N PHE A 328 3.64 12.50 -2.44
CA PHE A 328 3.27 12.22 -1.06
C PHE A 328 1.82 12.62 -0.87
N THR A 329 0.95 11.64 -0.66
CA THR A 329 -0.48 11.88 -0.56
C THR A 329 -1.02 11.35 0.76
N VAL A 330 -2.08 11.96 1.27
CA VAL A 330 -2.71 11.57 2.53
C VAL A 330 -4.15 12.06 2.52
N ALA A 331 -5.06 11.43 3.26
CA ALA A 331 -6.40 11.99 3.41
C ALA A 331 -6.38 13.23 4.32
N SER A 332 -7.23 14.23 3.99
CA SER A 332 -7.30 15.49 4.72
C SER A 332 -7.73 15.34 6.18
N ASP A 333 -8.47 14.27 6.50
CA ASP A 333 -8.95 13.92 7.83
C ASP A 333 -8.09 12.87 8.56
N ASP A 334 -7.00 12.39 7.92
CA ASP A 334 -6.04 11.46 8.51
C ASP A 334 -4.92 12.21 9.24
N LEU A 335 -5.28 12.86 10.34
CA LEU A 335 -4.43 13.84 11.04
C LEU A 335 -3.03 13.33 11.43
N PRO A 336 -2.85 12.11 12.00
CA PRO A 336 -1.52 11.62 12.37
C PRO A 336 -0.58 11.51 11.17
N TYR A 337 -1.09 11.00 10.04
CA TYR A 337 -0.29 10.77 8.83
C TYR A 337 -0.04 12.03 8.02
N ARG A 338 -0.91 13.04 8.10
CA ARG A 338 -0.71 14.35 7.42
C ARG A 338 0.60 15.02 7.82
N LEU A 339 0.91 15.05 9.11
CA LEU A 339 2.14 15.65 9.61
C LEU A 339 3.38 14.87 9.15
N GLN A 340 3.27 13.54 9.12
CA GLN A 340 4.33 12.63 8.70
C GLN A 340 4.60 12.75 7.20
N ALA A 341 3.59 12.62 6.36
CA ALA A 341 3.70 12.77 4.90
C ALA A 341 4.24 14.16 4.52
N ALA A 342 3.75 15.23 5.16
CA ALA A 342 4.26 16.58 4.92
C ALA A 342 5.73 16.75 5.33
N ALA A 343 6.20 16.07 6.38
CA ALA A 343 7.60 16.11 6.79
C ALA A 343 8.50 15.43 5.77
N VAL A 344 8.13 14.21 5.29
CA VAL A 344 8.87 13.48 4.27
C VAL A 344 8.89 14.26 2.94
N ALA A 345 7.74 14.83 2.52
CA ALA A 345 7.64 15.65 1.31
C ALA A 345 8.56 16.88 1.35
N ARG A 346 8.65 17.57 2.50
CA ARG A 346 9.57 18.69 2.68
C ARG A 346 11.04 18.25 2.61
N ALA A 347 11.38 17.13 3.23
CA ALA A 347 12.74 16.58 3.16
C ALA A 347 13.12 16.19 1.72
N ALA A 348 12.21 15.55 0.98
CA ALA A 348 12.40 15.23 -0.42
C ALA A 348 12.62 16.48 -1.29
N LYS A 349 11.82 17.54 -1.07
CA LYS A 349 12.00 18.82 -1.74
C LYS A 349 13.37 19.44 -1.44
N SER A 350 13.82 19.40 -0.19
CA SER A 350 15.14 19.90 0.23
C SER A 350 16.28 19.08 -0.38
N ALA A 351 16.06 17.80 -0.65
CA ALA A 351 16.99 16.90 -1.35
C ALA A 351 16.94 17.04 -2.89
N HIS A 352 16.20 18.01 -3.42
CA HIS A 352 16.01 18.29 -4.84
C HIS A 352 15.16 17.26 -5.59
N TRP A 353 14.30 16.51 -4.93
CA TRP A 353 13.25 15.81 -5.64
C TRP A 353 12.24 16.81 -6.21
N LYS A 354 11.66 16.50 -7.35
CA LYS A 354 10.37 17.08 -7.74
C LYS A 354 9.32 16.50 -6.78
N SER A 355 9.16 17.15 -5.63
CA SER A 355 8.29 16.69 -4.55
C SER A 355 6.93 17.35 -4.66
N ILE A 356 5.87 16.55 -4.64
CA ILE A 356 4.47 16.96 -4.68
C ILE A 356 3.80 16.41 -3.42
N TYR A 357 3.12 17.29 -2.69
CA TYR A 357 2.28 16.92 -1.55
C TYR A 357 0.82 17.19 -1.92
N PHE A 358 -0.06 16.24 -1.67
CA PHE A 358 -1.47 16.33 -2.02
C PHE A 358 -2.35 15.73 -0.93
N GLU A 359 -3.46 16.41 -0.58
CA GLU A 359 -4.46 15.90 0.35
C GLU A 359 -5.70 15.43 -0.39
N VAL A 360 -5.99 14.14 -0.27
CA VAL A 360 -7.26 13.54 -0.74
C VAL A 360 -8.37 14.02 0.18
N HIS A 361 -9.43 14.57 -0.39
CA HIS A 361 -10.55 15.07 0.42
C HIS A 361 -11.29 13.89 1.06
N ASP A 362 -11.46 13.94 2.37
CA ASP A 362 -12.16 12.96 3.21
C ASP A 362 -11.92 11.49 2.81
N GLY A 363 -11.18 10.77 3.54
CA GLY A 363 -10.88 9.37 3.17
C GLY A 363 -10.37 8.53 4.33
N GLY A 364 -10.07 9.20 5.44
CA GLY A 364 -9.46 8.57 6.59
C GLY A 364 -8.21 7.79 6.21
N HIS A 365 -7.90 6.76 6.99
CA HIS A 365 -6.83 5.82 6.67
C HIS A 365 -7.42 4.57 6.01
N GLY A 366 -7.88 4.70 4.74
CA GLY A 366 -8.60 3.62 4.07
C GLY A 366 -8.49 3.62 2.55
N ALA A 367 -9.36 2.84 1.88
CA ALA A 367 -9.34 2.66 0.43
C ALA A 367 -9.53 3.96 -0.37
N VAL A 368 -10.25 4.94 0.19
CA VAL A 368 -10.43 6.25 -0.45
C VAL A 368 -9.11 7.00 -0.49
N ALA A 369 -8.35 7.04 0.62
CA ALA A 369 -7.01 7.62 0.65
C ALA A 369 -6.07 6.90 -0.32
N LEU A 370 -6.07 5.56 -0.31
CA LEU A 370 -5.23 4.75 -1.19
C LEU A 370 -5.54 5.01 -2.67
N THR A 371 -6.80 4.87 -3.09
CA THR A 371 -7.18 5.01 -4.50
C THR A 371 -7.09 6.45 -4.99
N GLY A 372 -7.40 7.43 -4.14
CA GLY A 372 -7.24 8.85 -4.41
C GLY A 372 -5.76 9.22 -4.55
N GLY A 373 -4.93 8.78 -3.61
CA GLY A 373 -3.49 9.01 -3.64
C GLY A 373 -2.80 8.36 -4.83
N LEU A 374 -3.14 7.11 -5.16
CA LEU A 374 -2.65 6.46 -6.38
C LEU A 374 -3.11 7.19 -7.64
N SER A 375 -4.37 7.66 -7.67
CA SER A 375 -4.90 8.41 -8.82
C SER A 375 -4.12 9.71 -9.05
N GLU A 376 -3.84 10.47 -7.98
CA GLU A 376 -3.02 11.67 -8.08
C GLU A 376 -1.58 11.33 -8.47
N GLY A 377 -1.00 10.31 -7.85
CA GLY A 377 0.34 9.83 -8.20
C GLY A 377 0.48 9.49 -9.68
N PHE A 378 -0.47 8.75 -10.24
CA PHE A 378 -0.45 8.42 -11.67
C PHE A 378 -0.77 9.62 -12.57
N THR A 379 -1.63 10.55 -12.15
CA THR A 379 -1.86 11.79 -12.89
C THR A 379 -0.54 12.55 -13.13
N VAL A 380 0.28 12.64 -12.09
CA VAL A 380 1.62 13.26 -12.18
C VAL A 380 2.60 12.42 -13.00
N LEU A 381 2.57 11.09 -12.84
CA LEU A 381 3.59 10.23 -13.43
C LEU A 381 3.32 9.80 -14.87
N TYR A 382 2.09 9.80 -15.36
CA TYR A 382 1.80 9.35 -16.73
C TYR A 382 2.62 10.07 -17.82
N PRO A 383 2.77 11.41 -17.81
CA PRO A 383 3.67 12.09 -18.73
C PRO A 383 5.14 11.67 -18.57
N ARG A 384 5.60 11.54 -17.32
CA ARG A 384 6.99 11.17 -17.03
C ARG A 384 7.29 9.72 -17.45
N LEU A 385 6.33 8.81 -17.31
CA LEU A 385 6.44 7.41 -17.72
C LEU A 385 6.23 7.22 -19.24
N GLY A 386 6.03 8.29 -20.00
CA GLY A 386 5.79 8.24 -21.45
C GLY A 386 4.43 7.65 -21.84
N LEU A 387 3.44 7.66 -20.95
CA LEU A 387 2.10 7.11 -21.15
C LEU A 387 1.07 8.19 -21.56
N ALA A 388 1.41 9.46 -21.40
CA ALA A 388 0.63 10.63 -21.79
C ALA A 388 1.54 11.74 -22.30
N PRO A 389 1.02 12.74 -23.06
CA PRO A 389 1.77 13.95 -23.40
C PRO A 389 2.11 14.74 -22.12
N ALA A 390 3.17 15.55 -22.17
CA ALA A 390 3.46 16.49 -21.09
C ALA A 390 2.34 17.55 -21.00
N HIS A 391 1.98 17.96 -19.77
CA HIS A 391 1.00 19.02 -19.59
C HIS A 391 1.46 20.30 -20.30
N GLY A 392 0.66 20.79 -21.25
CA GLY A 392 0.96 21.97 -22.08
C GLY A 392 1.41 21.68 -23.50
N ALA A 393 1.45 20.42 -23.95
CA ALA A 393 1.79 20.08 -25.36
C ALA A 393 0.58 20.16 -26.31
N ASP A 394 -0.63 20.39 -25.83
CA ASP A 394 -1.86 20.46 -26.65
C ASP A 394 -2.23 21.91 -27.03
N GLY A 395 -1.24 22.80 -27.19
CA GLY A 395 -1.43 24.22 -27.49
C GLY A 395 -0.50 24.74 -28.58
N SER A 396 -0.42 24.06 -29.72
CA SER A 396 0.11 24.68 -30.95
C SER A 396 -0.51 24.04 -32.18
#